data_db9c26368ab0e154f13a6957f1965272
#
_entry.id   db9c26368ab0e154f13a6957f1965272
#
_cell.length_a   1.000
_cell.length_b   1.000
_cell.length_c   1.000
_cell.angle_alpha   90.00
_cell.angle_beta   90.00
_cell.angle_gamma   90.00
#
_symmetry.space_group_name_H-M   'P 1'
#
loop_
_entity.id
_entity.type
_entity.pdbx_description
1 polymer ?
#
loop_
_entity_poly.entity_id
_entity_poly.type
_entity_poly.pdbx_seq_one_letter_code
_entity_poly.pdbx_strand_id
1 'polypeptide(L)'
;MAIILPDLPYAYDALEPHIDAETMTLHHDKHHATYVANANAALEKHPEIGEDLVALLSDVEQIPADIRQALINNGGGHLNHALFWELLSPEKTEISAELAADIDATFGSFDAFQEAFTTAATTRFGSGWAFLVVNKEGKLEVISTANQDTPIMQGLKPILALDVWEHAYYLNYRNVRPNYIKAFFEVINWNKVDELYKVAK
;
A
#
# COMPACT_ATOMS: atom_id res chain seq x y z
N MET A 1 -13.08 13.76 -14.88
CA MET A 1 -12.07 14.51 -14.09
C MET A 1 -10.81 13.67 -14.08
N ALA A 2 -9.61 14.25 -13.93
CA ALA A 2 -8.37 13.46 -13.89
C ALA A 2 -8.08 12.98 -12.47
N ILE A 3 -7.43 11.81 -12.34
CA ILE A 3 -6.85 11.35 -11.08
C ILE A 3 -5.82 12.38 -10.62
N ILE A 4 -5.82 12.74 -9.36
CA ILE A 4 -4.89 13.73 -8.78
C ILE A 4 -3.90 13.06 -7.84
N LEU A 5 -2.69 13.57 -7.76
CA LEU A 5 -1.72 13.20 -6.74
C LEU A 5 -2.22 13.79 -5.40
N PRO A 6 -2.54 12.96 -4.38
CA PRO A 6 -2.92 13.50 -3.08
C PRO A 6 -1.72 14.13 -2.38
N ASP A 7 -1.94 15.19 -1.62
CA ASP A 7 -0.91 15.75 -0.74
C ASP A 7 -0.53 14.74 0.37
N LEU A 8 0.72 14.78 0.82
CA LEU A 8 1.13 14.05 2.03
C LEU A 8 0.42 14.65 3.26
N PRO A 9 -0.09 13.81 4.18
CA PRO A 9 -0.74 14.30 5.40
C PRO A 9 0.25 14.84 6.47
N TYR A 10 1.55 14.84 6.17
CA TYR A 10 2.64 15.27 7.06
C TYR A 10 3.81 15.83 6.21
N ALA A 11 4.77 16.50 6.86
CA ALA A 11 5.97 17.01 6.20
C ALA A 11 6.89 15.87 5.72
N TYR A 12 7.71 16.12 4.70
CA TYR A 12 8.60 15.10 4.12
C TYR A 12 9.60 14.51 5.11
N ASP A 13 10.03 15.27 6.11
CA ASP A 13 10.96 14.86 7.16
C ASP A 13 10.27 14.32 8.43
N ALA A 14 8.94 14.29 8.45
CA ALA A 14 8.18 13.96 9.66
C ALA A 14 8.35 12.50 10.12
N LEU A 15 8.73 11.60 9.22
CA LEU A 15 8.92 10.17 9.53
C LEU A 15 10.37 9.83 9.90
N GLU A 16 11.27 10.82 9.95
CA GLU A 16 12.64 10.58 10.38
C GLU A 16 12.68 10.20 11.87
N PRO A 17 13.62 9.33 12.28
CA PRO A 17 14.71 8.74 11.49
C PRO A 17 14.34 7.45 10.72
N HIS A 18 13.07 7.06 10.69
CA HIS A 18 12.61 5.78 10.15
C HIS A 18 12.54 5.77 8.62
N ILE A 19 12.09 6.87 8.02
CA ILE A 19 12.10 7.09 6.56
C ILE A 19 12.62 8.51 6.33
N ASP A 20 13.69 8.65 5.56
CA ASP A 20 14.35 9.94 5.34
C ASP A 20 13.58 10.85 4.37
N ALA A 21 13.77 12.16 4.51
CA ALA A 21 13.09 13.17 3.72
C ALA A 21 13.38 13.07 2.21
N GLU A 22 14.59 12.65 1.82
CA GLU A 22 14.94 12.46 0.41
C GLU A 22 14.15 11.31 -0.20
N THR A 23 14.04 10.17 0.49
CA THR A 23 13.19 9.06 0.10
C THR A 23 11.75 9.50 -0.06
N MET A 24 11.18 10.21 0.95
CA MET A 24 9.80 10.69 0.89
C MET A 24 9.55 11.61 -0.30
N THR A 25 10.46 12.55 -0.57
CA THR A 25 10.35 13.49 -1.70
C THR A 25 10.39 12.75 -3.04
N LEU A 26 11.32 11.84 -3.25
CA LEU A 26 11.42 11.06 -4.47
C LEU A 26 10.24 10.11 -4.64
N HIS A 27 9.83 9.46 -3.56
CA HIS A 27 8.78 8.45 -3.57
C HIS A 27 7.42 9.08 -3.89
N HIS A 28 7.09 10.23 -3.29
CA HIS A 28 5.85 10.95 -3.55
C HIS A 28 5.91 11.77 -4.86
N ASP A 29 6.86 12.70 -4.98
CA ASP A 29 6.85 13.71 -6.06
C ASP A 29 7.35 13.18 -7.40
N LYS A 30 7.99 12.00 -7.42
CA LYS A 30 8.49 11.39 -8.66
C LYS A 30 7.79 10.06 -8.94
N HIS A 31 7.91 9.05 -8.07
CA HIS A 31 7.32 7.74 -8.33
C HIS A 31 5.78 7.80 -8.35
N HIS A 32 5.15 8.27 -7.28
CA HIS A 32 3.67 8.36 -7.23
C HIS A 32 3.12 9.33 -8.27
N ALA A 33 3.74 10.51 -8.44
CA ALA A 33 3.35 11.46 -9.48
C ALA A 33 3.40 10.85 -10.89
N THR A 34 4.40 10.01 -11.18
CA THR A 34 4.52 9.31 -12.47
C THR A 34 3.40 8.29 -12.66
N TYR A 35 3.03 7.53 -11.62
CA TYR A 35 1.89 6.62 -11.70
C TYR A 35 0.59 7.36 -12.00
N VAL A 36 0.35 8.49 -11.34
CA VAL A 36 -0.82 9.35 -11.61
C VAL A 36 -0.83 9.84 -13.07
N ALA A 37 0.28 10.38 -13.55
CA ALA A 37 0.38 10.88 -14.92
C ALA A 37 0.13 9.78 -15.96
N ASN A 38 0.73 8.60 -15.77
CA ASN A 38 0.58 7.49 -16.71
C ASN A 38 -0.81 6.85 -16.66
N ALA A 39 -1.44 6.76 -15.48
CA ALA A 39 -2.82 6.28 -15.35
C ALA A 39 -3.79 7.23 -16.07
N ASN A 40 -3.64 8.55 -15.90
CA ASN A 40 -4.43 9.53 -16.63
C ASN A 40 -4.24 9.41 -18.14
N ALA A 41 -3.00 9.29 -18.62
CA ALA A 41 -2.71 9.16 -20.06
C ALA A 41 -3.31 7.86 -20.65
N ALA A 42 -3.45 6.81 -19.86
CA ALA A 42 -4.15 5.60 -20.28
C ALA A 42 -5.67 5.82 -20.35
N LEU A 43 -6.27 6.43 -19.32
CA LEU A 43 -7.70 6.72 -19.25
C LEU A 43 -8.18 7.70 -20.33
N GLU A 44 -7.35 8.67 -20.73
CA GLU A 44 -7.66 9.61 -21.82
C GLU A 44 -7.98 8.92 -23.16
N LYS A 45 -7.50 7.70 -23.38
CA LYS A 45 -7.79 6.93 -24.60
C LYS A 45 -9.20 6.31 -24.60
N HIS A 46 -9.78 6.13 -23.41
CA HIS A 46 -11.06 5.48 -23.17
C HIS A 46 -11.91 6.24 -22.15
N PRO A 47 -12.32 7.48 -22.42
CA PRO A 47 -13.06 8.30 -21.45
C PRO A 47 -14.41 7.71 -21.05
N GLU A 48 -14.94 6.76 -21.84
CA GLU A 48 -16.19 6.06 -21.58
C GLU A 48 -16.17 5.11 -20.37
N ILE A 49 -14.98 4.64 -19.94
CA ILE A 49 -14.88 3.73 -18.79
C ILE A 49 -14.84 4.45 -17.45
N GLY A 50 -14.73 5.79 -17.46
CA GLY A 50 -14.59 6.59 -16.24
C GLY A 50 -13.20 6.52 -15.61
N GLU A 51 -13.10 6.97 -14.37
CA GLU A 51 -11.82 7.14 -13.67
C GLU A 51 -11.82 6.51 -12.26
N ASP A 52 -12.85 5.73 -11.94
CA ASP A 52 -12.89 4.97 -10.68
C ASP A 52 -11.95 3.77 -10.75
N LEU A 53 -10.69 4.01 -10.36
CA LEU A 53 -9.66 2.97 -10.38
C LEU A 53 -9.99 1.77 -9.49
N VAL A 54 -10.71 1.97 -8.38
CA VAL A 54 -11.12 0.86 -7.50
C VAL A 54 -12.08 -0.05 -8.24
N ALA A 55 -13.10 0.52 -8.88
CA ALA A 55 -14.04 -0.25 -9.70
C ALA A 55 -13.36 -0.93 -10.88
N LEU A 56 -12.51 -0.19 -11.62
CA LEU A 56 -11.79 -0.73 -12.80
C LEU A 56 -10.85 -1.87 -12.42
N LEU A 57 -10.05 -1.73 -11.37
CA LEU A 57 -9.10 -2.77 -10.96
C LEU A 57 -9.76 -3.93 -10.19
N SER A 58 -11.00 -3.77 -9.73
CA SER A 58 -11.76 -4.89 -9.18
C SER A 58 -12.24 -5.88 -10.26
N ASP A 59 -12.31 -5.45 -11.52
CA ASP A 59 -12.65 -6.29 -12.68
C ASP A 59 -11.80 -5.88 -13.89
N VAL A 60 -10.55 -6.29 -13.89
CA VAL A 60 -9.56 -5.91 -14.91
C VAL A 60 -9.95 -6.37 -16.33
N GLU A 61 -10.83 -7.37 -16.46
CA GLU A 61 -11.29 -7.85 -17.76
C GLU A 61 -12.23 -6.86 -18.47
N GLN A 62 -12.87 -5.96 -17.72
CA GLN A 62 -13.69 -4.88 -18.25
C GLN A 62 -12.83 -3.70 -18.80
N ILE A 63 -11.55 -3.64 -18.46
CA ILE A 63 -10.65 -2.62 -18.97
C ILE A 63 -10.27 -2.95 -20.42
N PRO A 64 -10.36 -1.99 -21.37
CA PRO A 64 -9.92 -2.19 -22.76
C PRO A 64 -8.51 -2.76 -22.84
N ALA A 65 -8.30 -3.77 -23.69
CA ALA A 65 -7.08 -4.56 -23.72
C ALA A 65 -5.81 -3.74 -24.00
N ASP A 66 -5.93 -2.65 -24.78
CA ASP A 66 -4.82 -1.77 -25.17
C ASP A 66 -4.30 -0.88 -24.01
N ILE A 67 -5.13 -0.66 -22.96
CA ILE A 67 -4.73 0.12 -21.78
C ILE A 67 -4.72 -0.71 -20.49
N ARG A 68 -5.21 -1.95 -20.51
CA ARG A 68 -5.37 -2.79 -19.30
C ARG A 68 -4.08 -2.90 -18.49
N GLN A 69 -2.98 -3.27 -19.14
CA GLN A 69 -1.70 -3.42 -18.42
C GLN A 69 -1.17 -2.09 -17.89
N ALA A 70 -1.39 -1.00 -18.62
CA ALA A 70 -1.01 0.33 -18.17
C ALA A 70 -1.78 0.74 -16.91
N LEU A 71 -3.08 0.43 -16.83
CA LEU A 71 -3.90 0.72 -15.64
C LEU A 71 -3.56 -0.24 -14.47
N ILE A 72 -3.30 -1.51 -14.72
CA ILE A 72 -2.82 -2.44 -13.68
C ILE A 72 -1.54 -1.87 -13.05
N ASN A 73 -0.56 -1.47 -13.86
CA ASN A 73 0.71 -0.97 -13.36
C ASN A 73 0.59 0.41 -12.70
N ASN A 74 -0.05 1.37 -13.36
CA ASN A 74 -0.03 2.76 -12.93
C ASN A 74 -1.25 3.12 -12.06
N GLY A 75 -2.42 2.58 -12.35
CA GLY A 75 -3.60 2.69 -11.49
C GLY A 75 -3.39 1.95 -10.16
N GLY A 76 -2.88 0.71 -10.22
CA GLY A 76 -2.48 -0.03 -9.03
C GLY A 76 -1.40 0.70 -8.24
N GLY A 77 -0.39 1.25 -8.92
CA GLY A 77 0.64 2.08 -8.30
C GLY A 77 0.07 3.29 -7.58
N HIS A 78 -0.86 4.02 -8.21
CA HIS A 78 -1.53 5.14 -7.56
C HIS A 78 -2.30 4.70 -6.30
N LEU A 79 -3.14 3.66 -6.39
CA LEU A 79 -3.95 3.20 -5.25
C LEU A 79 -3.07 2.71 -4.09
N ASN A 80 -2.02 1.94 -4.37
CA ASN A 80 -1.10 1.44 -3.35
C ASN A 80 -0.38 2.58 -2.62
N HIS A 81 0.10 3.60 -3.36
CA HIS A 81 0.81 4.74 -2.77
C HIS A 81 -0.12 5.68 -2.01
N ALA A 82 -1.32 5.99 -2.57
CA ALA A 82 -2.30 6.81 -1.88
C ALA A 82 -2.69 6.22 -0.52
N LEU A 83 -2.90 4.89 -0.49
CA LEU A 83 -3.13 4.15 0.75
C LEU A 83 -1.92 4.21 1.69
N PHE A 84 -0.72 3.99 1.16
CA PHE A 84 0.53 3.93 1.94
C PHE A 84 0.78 5.21 2.72
N TRP A 85 0.57 6.40 2.12
CA TRP A 85 0.78 7.68 2.80
C TRP A 85 -0.13 7.85 4.02
N GLU A 86 -1.39 7.43 3.94
CA GLU A 86 -2.34 7.51 5.05
C GLU A 86 -2.06 6.50 6.16
N LEU A 87 -1.39 5.38 5.82
CA LEU A 87 -1.01 4.33 6.78
C LEU A 87 0.24 4.65 7.59
N LEU A 88 0.90 5.78 7.32
CA LEU A 88 2.08 6.23 8.07
C LEU A 88 1.73 7.43 8.95
N SER A 89 2.38 7.54 10.10
CA SER A 89 2.20 8.64 11.05
C SER A 89 3.52 9.01 11.72
N PRO A 90 3.81 10.32 11.86
CA PRO A 90 4.92 10.79 12.68
C PRO A 90 4.65 10.61 14.18
N GLU A 91 3.37 10.48 14.55
CA GLU A 91 2.96 10.27 15.94
C GLU A 91 2.74 8.77 16.20
N LYS A 92 3.18 8.31 17.35
CA LYS A 92 2.93 6.94 17.77
C LYS A 92 1.43 6.75 18.02
N THR A 93 0.85 5.79 17.32
CA THR A 93 -0.56 5.39 17.47
C THR A 93 -0.64 3.97 18.02
N GLU A 94 -1.78 3.59 18.55
CA GLU A 94 -2.00 2.28 19.12
C GLU A 94 -3.10 1.54 18.36
N ILE A 95 -2.92 0.23 18.23
CA ILE A 95 -3.92 -0.65 17.65
C ILE A 95 -5.18 -0.70 18.53
N SER A 96 -6.37 -0.71 17.91
CA SER A 96 -7.62 -0.87 18.67
C SER A 96 -7.73 -2.26 19.31
N ALA A 97 -8.49 -2.35 20.41
CA ALA A 97 -8.73 -3.62 21.09
C ALA A 97 -9.45 -4.63 20.15
N GLU A 98 -10.31 -4.15 19.26
CA GLU A 98 -11.05 -5.01 18.32
C GLU A 98 -10.12 -5.62 17.27
N LEU A 99 -9.29 -4.80 16.62
CA LEU A 99 -8.32 -5.30 15.64
C LEU A 99 -7.25 -6.17 16.30
N ALA A 100 -6.78 -5.82 17.50
CA ALA A 100 -5.82 -6.63 18.25
C ALA A 100 -6.40 -8.03 18.56
N ALA A 101 -7.65 -8.10 18.99
CA ALA A 101 -8.30 -9.39 19.27
C ALA A 101 -8.47 -10.25 18.01
N ASP A 102 -8.76 -9.64 16.86
CA ASP A 102 -8.88 -10.37 15.58
C ASP A 102 -7.50 -10.83 15.06
N ILE A 103 -6.46 -10.03 15.26
CA ILE A 103 -5.06 -10.43 14.99
C ILE A 103 -4.67 -11.63 15.87
N ASP A 104 -4.94 -11.57 17.16
CA ASP A 104 -4.64 -12.67 18.10
C ASP A 104 -5.42 -13.94 17.73
N ALA A 105 -6.69 -13.79 17.35
CA ALA A 105 -7.50 -14.94 16.92
C ALA A 105 -7.01 -15.56 15.60
N THR A 106 -6.49 -14.73 14.68
CA THR A 106 -6.07 -15.17 13.34
C THR A 106 -4.64 -15.72 13.35
N PHE A 107 -3.72 -15.04 14.02
CA PHE A 107 -2.27 -15.32 13.95
C PHE A 107 -1.74 -15.97 15.25
N GLY A 108 -2.49 -15.92 16.33
CA GLY A 108 -2.12 -16.42 17.65
C GLY A 108 -1.55 -15.35 18.59
N SER A 109 -0.95 -14.29 18.06
CA SER A 109 -0.46 -13.12 18.80
C SER A 109 -0.11 -11.99 17.85
N PHE A 110 0.06 -10.77 18.37
CA PHE A 110 0.59 -9.65 17.60
C PHE A 110 2.01 -9.94 17.09
N ASP A 111 2.87 -10.56 17.90
CA ASP A 111 4.24 -10.93 17.49
C ASP A 111 4.23 -11.92 16.31
N ALA A 112 3.32 -12.89 16.33
CA ALA A 112 3.17 -13.86 15.23
C ALA A 112 2.64 -13.19 13.95
N PHE A 113 1.73 -12.22 14.06
CA PHE A 113 1.32 -11.37 12.93
C PHE A 113 2.52 -10.58 12.39
N GLN A 114 3.28 -9.91 13.24
CA GLN A 114 4.46 -9.13 12.84
C GLN A 114 5.50 -10.01 12.13
N GLU A 115 5.71 -11.25 12.62
CA GLU A 115 6.59 -12.23 11.97
C GLU A 115 6.06 -12.64 10.59
N ALA A 116 4.77 -12.92 10.45
CA ALA A 116 4.14 -13.28 9.19
C ALA A 116 4.24 -12.14 8.17
N PHE A 117 3.96 -10.90 8.60
CA PHE A 117 4.07 -9.71 7.74
C PHE A 117 5.53 -9.44 7.33
N THR A 118 6.46 -9.54 8.28
CA THR A 118 7.90 -9.41 8.02
C THR A 118 8.39 -10.46 7.03
N THR A 119 7.92 -11.70 7.17
CA THR A 119 8.26 -12.80 6.25
C THR A 119 7.74 -12.51 4.85
N ALA A 120 6.47 -12.11 4.70
CA ALA A 120 5.88 -11.75 3.41
C ALA A 120 6.65 -10.61 2.73
N ALA A 121 7.01 -9.56 3.49
CA ALA A 121 7.77 -8.41 2.99
C ALA A 121 9.21 -8.76 2.60
N THR A 122 9.89 -9.59 3.40
CA THR A 122 11.30 -9.98 3.16
C THR A 122 11.41 -10.95 2.00
N THR A 123 10.50 -11.92 1.90
CA THR A 123 10.56 -12.97 0.87
C THR A 123 9.97 -12.54 -0.48
N ARG A 124 9.32 -11.38 -0.56
CA ARG A 124 8.89 -10.83 -1.85
C ARG A 124 10.11 -10.61 -2.73
N PHE A 125 10.31 -11.51 -3.69
CA PHE A 125 11.42 -11.43 -4.63
C PHE A 125 11.18 -10.32 -5.66
N GLY A 126 12.15 -9.42 -5.82
CA GLY A 126 12.02 -8.27 -6.70
C GLY A 126 11.15 -7.16 -6.09
N SER A 127 10.53 -6.36 -6.96
CA SER A 127 9.64 -5.28 -6.59
C SER A 127 8.26 -5.77 -6.21
N GLY A 128 7.65 -5.15 -5.24
CA GLY A 128 6.29 -5.49 -4.81
C GLY A 128 5.90 -4.87 -3.48
N TRP A 129 4.87 -5.42 -2.87
CA TRP A 129 4.24 -4.94 -1.65
C TRP A 129 3.93 -6.10 -0.71
N ALA A 130 3.89 -5.81 0.58
CA ALA A 130 3.28 -6.67 1.59
C ALA A 130 2.02 -6.01 2.15
N PHE A 131 0.98 -6.80 2.41
CA PHE A 131 -0.31 -6.31 2.89
C PHE A 131 -0.85 -7.14 4.04
N LEU A 132 -1.54 -6.49 4.97
CA LEU A 132 -2.60 -7.09 5.76
C LEU A 132 -3.92 -6.76 5.09
N VAL A 133 -4.72 -7.76 4.81
CA VAL A 133 -6.01 -7.62 4.12
C VAL A 133 -7.15 -8.25 4.91
N VAL A 134 -8.37 -7.80 4.65
CA VAL A 134 -9.59 -8.52 5.01
C VAL A 134 -10.05 -9.27 3.76
N ASN A 135 -10.16 -10.60 3.84
CA ASN A 135 -10.57 -11.43 2.73
C ASN A 135 -12.09 -11.49 2.55
N LYS A 136 -12.57 -12.23 1.55
CA LYS A 136 -13.99 -12.32 1.20
C LYS A 136 -14.86 -12.95 2.29
N GLU A 137 -14.26 -13.73 3.21
CA GLU A 137 -14.90 -14.32 4.38
C GLU A 137 -14.85 -13.40 5.61
N GLY A 138 -14.33 -12.18 5.46
CA GLY A 138 -14.16 -11.21 6.54
C GLY A 138 -13.01 -11.55 7.50
N LYS A 139 -12.06 -12.40 7.11
CA LYS A 139 -10.90 -12.80 7.93
C LYS A 139 -9.66 -12.02 7.54
N LEU A 140 -8.78 -11.80 8.50
CA LEU A 140 -7.47 -11.21 8.27
C LEU A 140 -6.54 -12.20 7.56
N GLU A 141 -5.74 -11.67 6.63
CA GLU A 141 -4.76 -12.45 5.90
C GLU A 141 -3.54 -11.57 5.57
N VAL A 142 -2.33 -12.13 5.67
CA VAL A 142 -1.09 -11.49 5.23
C VAL A 142 -0.73 -12.03 3.85
N ILE A 143 -0.57 -11.13 2.88
CA ILE A 143 -0.20 -11.47 1.50
C ILE A 143 0.95 -10.60 1.01
N SER A 144 1.54 -10.97 -0.12
CA SER A 144 2.42 -10.08 -0.89
C SER A 144 2.06 -10.13 -2.36
N THR A 145 2.22 -8.99 -3.04
CA THR A 145 1.97 -8.85 -4.48
C THR A 145 3.24 -8.44 -5.21
N ALA A 146 3.33 -8.75 -6.50
CA ALA A 146 4.43 -8.32 -7.35
C ALA A 146 4.16 -6.92 -7.93
N ASN A 147 5.23 -6.18 -8.20
CA ASN A 147 5.17 -4.88 -8.86
C ASN A 147 4.17 -3.92 -8.19
N GLN A 148 3.16 -3.44 -8.93
CA GLN A 148 2.10 -2.57 -8.42
C GLN A 148 0.73 -3.26 -8.36
N ASP A 149 0.71 -4.60 -8.44
CA ASP A 149 -0.53 -5.34 -8.27
C ASP A 149 -1.15 -5.03 -6.90
N THR A 150 -2.43 -4.70 -6.89
CA THR A 150 -3.16 -4.38 -5.67
C THR A 150 -4.08 -5.53 -5.25
N PRO A 151 -4.27 -5.80 -3.94
CA PRO A 151 -5.19 -6.83 -3.44
C PRO A 151 -6.62 -6.68 -3.95
N ILE A 152 -7.04 -5.47 -4.33
CA ILE A 152 -8.37 -5.17 -4.88
C ILE A 152 -8.66 -6.04 -6.10
N MET A 153 -7.66 -6.31 -6.96
CA MET A 153 -7.80 -7.20 -8.14
C MET A 153 -8.21 -8.63 -7.78
N GLN A 154 -7.99 -9.05 -6.55
CA GLN A 154 -8.35 -10.36 -6.02
C GLN A 154 -9.64 -10.33 -5.18
N GLY A 155 -10.27 -9.16 -5.09
CA GLY A 155 -11.44 -8.93 -4.24
C GLY A 155 -11.11 -8.90 -2.75
N LEU A 156 -9.86 -8.58 -2.40
CA LEU A 156 -9.39 -8.42 -1.04
C LEU A 156 -9.35 -6.94 -0.67
N LYS A 157 -9.55 -6.62 0.60
CA LYS A 157 -9.59 -5.25 1.10
C LYS A 157 -8.30 -4.96 1.90
N PRO A 158 -7.32 -4.21 1.35
CA PRO A 158 -6.09 -3.89 2.05
C PRO A 158 -6.37 -2.92 3.21
N ILE A 159 -5.82 -3.22 4.39
CA ILE A 159 -5.91 -2.38 5.58
C ILE A 159 -4.55 -1.95 6.11
N LEU A 160 -3.47 -2.65 5.74
CA LEU A 160 -2.07 -2.25 5.96
C LEU A 160 -1.29 -2.58 4.70
N ALA A 161 -0.37 -1.69 4.31
CA ALA A 161 0.45 -1.83 3.12
C ALA A 161 1.89 -1.41 3.41
N LEU A 162 2.86 -2.14 2.87
CA LEU A 162 4.29 -1.80 2.90
C LEU A 162 4.87 -1.95 1.51
N ASP A 163 5.41 -0.86 0.96
CA ASP A 163 6.18 -0.86 -0.27
C ASP A 163 7.55 -1.50 -0.04
N VAL A 164 7.87 -2.57 -0.78
CA VAL A 164 9.17 -3.23 -0.73
C VAL A 164 9.96 -3.10 -2.03
N TRP A 165 9.56 -2.18 -2.91
CA TRP A 165 10.40 -1.69 -3.98
C TRP A 165 11.67 -1.05 -3.38
N GLU A 166 12.83 -1.22 -3.99
CA GLU A 166 14.08 -0.65 -3.47
C GLU A 166 14.05 0.87 -3.36
N HIS A 167 13.29 1.57 -4.23
CA HIS A 167 13.14 3.02 -4.13
C HIS A 167 12.51 3.50 -2.79
N ALA A 168 11.76 2.64 -2.11
CA ALA A 168 11.13 2.97 -0.84
C ALA A 168 12.10 2.98 0.35
N TYR A 169 13.27 2.34 0.23
CA TYR A 169 14.16 2.18 1.39
C TYR A 169 15.66 2.27 1.09
N TYR A 170 16.09 2.25 -0.16
CA TYR A 170 17.50 2.07 -0.49
C TYR A 170 18.41 3.20 0.01
N LEU A 171 17.94 4.45 -0.02
CA LEU A 171 18.74 5.59 0.44
C LEU A 171 19.08 5.49 1.94
N ASN A 172 18.13 5.07 2.75
CA ASN A 172 18.29 4.96 4.20
C ASN A 172 18.86 3.60 4.65
N TYR A 173 18.44 2.50 4.02
CA TYR A 173 18.75 1.13 4.47
C TYR A 173 19.61 0.33 3.50
N ARG A 174 19.93 0.86 2.32
CA ARG A 174 20.66 0.17 1.26
C ARG A 174 19.99 -1.17 0.92
N ASN A 175 20.75 -2.24 0.87
CA ASN A 175 20.27 -3.60 0.57
C ASN A 175 19.66 -4.32 1.78
N VAL A 176 19.54 -3.66 2.94
CA VAL A 176 19.10 -4.32 4.19
C VAL A 176 17.60 -4.08 4.40
N ARG A 177 16.76 -4.67 3.54
CA ARG A 177 15.30 -4.59 3.63
C ARG A 177 14.73 -4.93 5.03
N PRO A 178 15.25 -5.93 5.78
CA PRO A 178 14.73 -6.23 7.11
C PRO A 178 14.79 -5.06 8.10
N ASN A 179 15.79 -4.18 7.98
CA ASN A 179 15.89 -3.00 8.85
C ASN A 179 14.80 -1.96 8.52
N TYR A 180 14.49 -1.79 7.23
CA TYR A 180 13.36 -0.95 6.79
C TYR A 180 12.03 -1.49 7.27
N ILE A 181 11.80 -2.80 7.15
CA ILE A 181 10.57 -3.44 7.63
C ILE A 181 10.40 -3.22 9.15
N LYS A 182 11.48 -3.37 9.91
CA LYS A 182 11.47 -3.10 11.35
C LYS A 182 11.13 -1.63 11.65
N ALA A 183 11.73 -0.68 10.92
CA ALA A 183 11.46 0.74 11.09
C ALA A 183 10.03 1.12 10.70
N PHE A 184 9.43 0.45 9.71
CA PHE A 184 8.04 0.66 9.32
C PHE A 184 7.06 0.45 10.48
N PHE A 185 7.27 -0.56 11.33
CA PHE A 185 6.38 -0.80 12.47
C PHE A 185 6.39 0.34 13.51
N GLU A 186 7.41 1.20 13.51
CA GLU A 186 7.48 2.37 14.40
C GLU A 186 6.65 3.57 13.89
N VAL A 187 6.25 3.56 12.62
CA VAL A 187 5.55 4.67 11.96
C VAL A 187 4.16 4.31 11.45
N ILE A 188 3.63 3.14 11.78
CA ILE A 188 2.28 2.74 11.37
C ILE A 188 1.24 3.64 12.02
N ASN A 189 0.32 4.16 11.21
CA ASN A 189 -0.89 4.85 11.64
C ASN A 189 -1.99 3.82 11.96
N TRP A 190 -1.95 3.25 13.17
CA TRP A 190 -2.94 2.27 13.61
C TRP A 190 -4.37 2.82 13.62
N ASN A 191 -4.56 4.13 13.79
CA ASN A 191 -5.89 4.74 13.70
C ASN A 191 -6.48 4.57 12.30
N LYS A 192 -5.65 4.77 11.24
CA LYS A 192 -6.10 4.58 9.86
C LYS A 192 -6.30 3.10 9.54
N VAL A 193 -5.42 2.23 10.02
CA VAL A 193 -5.59 0.77 9.88
C VAL A 193 -6.92 0.32 10.48
N ASP A 194 -7.27 0.81 11.69
CA ASP A 194 -8.52 0.49 12.36
C ASP A 194 -9.76 1.03 11.63
N GLU A 195 -9.67 2.25 11.08
CA GLU A 195 -10.73 2.80 10.22
C GLU A 195 -11.01 1.89 9.02
N LEU A 196 -9.95 1.51 8.29
CA LEU A 196 -10.05 0.63 7.13
C LEU A 196 -10.56 -0.77 7.51
N TYR A 197 -10.11 -1.30 8.63
CA TYR A 197 -10.58 -2.58 9.17
C TYR A 197 -12.09 -2.58 9.41
N LYS A 198 -12.63 -1.54 10.07
CA LYS A 198 -14.07 -1.41 10.33
C LYS A 198 -14.90 -1.29 9.05
N VAL A 199 -14.38 -0.61 8.04
CA VAL A 199 -15.06 -0.50 6.73
C VAL A 199 -14.98 -1.81 5.95
N ALA A 200 -13.92 -2.61 6.18
CA ALA A 200 -13.70 -3.86 5.46
C ALA A 200 -14.53 -5.03 6.02
N LYS A 201 -14.89 -5.00 7.31
CA LYS A 201 -15.72 -6.01 8.00
C LYS A 201 -17.18 -5.87 7.68
#